data_a8685b8ae98da112786eceab1274faaf
#
_entry.id   a8685b8ae98da112786eceab1274faaf
#
_cell.length_a   1.000
_cell.length_b   1.000
_cell.length_c   1.000
_cell.angle_alpha   90.00
_cell.angle_beta   90.00
_cell.angle_gamma   90.00
#
_symmetry.space_group_name_H-M   'P 1'
#
loop_
_entity.id
_entity.type
_entity.pdbx_description
1 polymer ?
#
loop_
_entity_poly.entity_id
_entity_poly.type
_entity_poly.pdbx_seq_one_letter_code
_entity_poly.pdbx_strand_id
1 'polypeptide(L)'
;MRKLVYSTSLSLDGYIDSSDGDPSWVVPDEELHRHFNDLEREIDTLLYGRHMYEIMAGYWPTADQDPSAPGVIVEYAQIWKPVPKVVFSSTLEKVDWNSRLIRGDAVAEVARLKAQPGGEAIGVGGLLLASTLASAGLIDEYRLYYVPIFLGSGKAAFSQIQNSVRLKPVETHTFSSGTVLLRCAPVTP
;
A
#
# COMPACT_ATOMS: atom_id res chain seq x y z
N MET A 1 16.93 6.34 9.82
CA MET A 1 16.54 5.14 9.06
C MET A 1 15.14 5.40 8.54
N ARG A 2 14.89 5.17 7.25
CA ARG A 2 13.61 5.44 6.61
C ARG A 2 12.53 4.50 7.15
N LYS A 3 11.31 5.02 7.40
CA LYS A 3 10.20 4.18 7.84
C LYS A 3 9.67 3.32 6.69
N LEU A 4 9.27 2.09 6.98
CA LEU A 4 8.52 1.25 6.06
C LEU A 4 7.04 1.27 6.47
N VAL A 5 6.19 1.76 5.59
CA VAL A 5 4.76 1.97 5.84
C VAL A 5 3.94 1.04 4.96
N TYR A 6 3.03 0.29 5.55
CA TYR A 6 2.04 -0.51 4.83
C TYR A 6 0.65 0.09 5.00
N SER A 7 0.04 0.47 3.88
CA SER A 7 -1.32 1.00 3.83
C SER A 7 -2.23 0.05 3.07
N THR A 8 -3.43 -0.23 3.61
CA THR A 8 -4.42 -1.07 2.94
C THR A 8 -5.82 -0.79 3.43
N SER A 9 -6.81 -0.92 2.54
CA SER A 9 -8.22 -0.93 2.89
C SER A 9 -8.68 -2.34 3.23
N LEU A 10 -9.59 -2.46 4.20
CA LEU A 10 -10.10 -3.71 4.75
C LEU A 10 -11.61 -3.62 4.93
N SER A 11 -12.31 -4.72 4.69
CA SER A 11 -13.66 -4.89 5.22
C SER A 11 -13.64 -5.09 6.74
N LEU A 12 -14.77 -4.93 7.43
CA LEU A 12 -14.86 -5.14 8.88
C LEU A 12 -14.56 -6.59 9.29
N ASP A 13 -14.79 -7.55 8.41
CA ASP A 13 -14.46 -8.97 8.60
C ASP A 13 -13.07 -9.36 8.07
N GLY A 14 -12.23 -8.36 7.71
CA GLY A 14 -10.80 -8.54 7.48
C GLY A 14 -10.39 -8.99 6.10
N TYR A 15 -11.19 -8.77 5.08
CA TYR A 15 -10.83 -9.04 3.69
C TYR A 15 -10.29 -7.80 2.98
N ILE A 16 -9.37 -7.99 2.05
CA ILE A 16 -8.81 -6.94 1.15
C ILE A 16 -9.35 -7.03 -0.27
N ASP A 17 -10.04 -8.10 -0.58
CA ASP A 17 -10.59 -8.39 -1.91
C ASP A 17 -11.84 -9.25 -1.74
N SER A 18 -12.87 -8.99 -2.53
CA SER A 18 -14.10 -9.79 -2.55
C SER A 18 -13.91 -11.08 -3.33
N SER A 19 -14.73 -12.09 -3.07
CA SER A 19 -14.63 -13.38 -3.76
C SER A 19 -14.99 -13.33 -5.24
N ASP A 20 -15.78 -12.32 -5.65
CA ASP A 20 -16.16 -12.04 -7.04
C ASP A 20 -15.20 -11.08 -7.76
N GLY A 21 -14.22 -10.52 -7.02
CA GLY A 21 -13.24 -9.58 -7.55
C GLY A 21 -13.79 -8.17 -7.83
N ASP A 22 -14.98 -7.84 -7.32
CA ASP A 22 -15.54 -6.49 -7.45
C ASP A 22 -14.84 -5.51 -6.50
N PRO A 23 -14.12 -4.49 -7.01
CA PRO A 23 -13.44 -3.49 -6.20
C PRO A 23 -14.34 -2.34 -5.76
N SER A 24 -15.61 -2.32 -6.13
CA SER A 24 -16.53 -1.17 -5.89
C SER A 24 -16.70 -0.84 -4.40
N TRP A 25 -16.56 -1.83 -3.52
CA TRP A 25 -16.69 -1.66 -2.07
C TRP A 25 -15.57 -0.81 -1.44
N VAL A 26 -14.44 -0.66 -2.12
CA VAL A 26 -13.23 0.02 -1.61
C VAL A 26 -12.96 1.35 -2.31
N VAL A 27 -13.83 1.78 -3.23
CA VAL A 27 -13.65 3.05 -3.94
C VAL A 27 -13.76 4.22 -2.94
N PRO A 28 -12.67 4.99 -2.74
CA PRO A 28 -12.68 6.09 -1.79
C PRO A 28 -13.54 7.25 -2.30
N ASP A 29 -14.22 7.92 -1.39
CA ASP A 29 -14.79 9.23 -1.67
C ASP A 29 -13.68 10.30 -1.82
N GLU A 30 -14.07 11.53 -2.15
CA GLU A 30 -13.10 12.61 -2.40
C GLU A 30 -12.27 12.95 -1.15
N GLU A 31 -12.87 12.91 0.04
CA GLU A 31 -12.18 13.18 1.32
C GLU A 31 -11.09 12.14 1.58
N LEU A 32 -11.46 10.86 1.51
CA LEU A 32 -10.54 9.75 1.73
C LEU A 32 -9.45 9.70 0.66
N HIS A 33 -9.80 9.98 -0.60
CA HIS A 33 -8.80 10.00 -1.68
C HIS A 33 -7.79 11.15 -1.50
N ARG A 34 -8.26 12.33 -1.09
CA ARG A 34 -7.38 13.46 -0.77
C ARG A 34 -6.42 13.13 0.38
N HIS A 35 -6.93 12.46 1.41
CA HIS A 35 -6.09 11.96 2.50
C HIS A 35 -5.02 10.98 1.99
N PHE A 36 -5.36 10.07 1.05
CA PHE A 36 -4.36 9.20 0.43
C PHE A 36 -3.29 10.01 -0.34
N ASN A 37 -3.70 11.03 -1.10
CA ASN A 37 -2.77 11.89 -1.82
C ASN A 37 -1.78 12.58 -0.87
N ASP A 38 -2.27 13.10 0.26
CA ASP A 38 -1.42 13.77 1.25
C ASP A 38 -0.38 12.82 1.86
N LEU A 39 -0.81 11.59 2.19
CA LEU A 39 0.11 10.58 2.73
C LEU A 39 1.10 10.07 1.68
N GLU A 40 0.69 9.96 0.42
CA GLU A 40 1.58 9.48 -0.65
C GLU A 40 2.70 10.47 -0.93
N ARG A 41 2.53 11.78 -0.68
CA ARG A 41 3.60 12.78 -0.80
C ARG A 41 4.73 12.58 0.21
N GLU A 42 4.48 11.89 1.33
CA GLU A 42 5.51 11.52 2.31
C GLU A 42 6.38 10.34 1.83
N ILE A 43 5.90 9.60 0.81
CA ILE A 43 6.56 8.40 0.30
C ILE A 43 7.62 8.78 -0.75
N ASP A 44 8.86 8.43 -0.50
CA ASP A 44 9.96 8.67 -1.43
C ASP A 44 10.32 7.45 -2.30
N THR A 45 9.81 6.28 -1.98
CA THR A 45 10.01 5.03 -2.71
C THR A 45 8.82 4.10 -2.50
N LEU A 46 8.29 3.53 -3.58
CA LEU A 46 7.21 2.54 -3.54
C LEU A 46 7.75 1.13 -3.77
N LEU A 47 7.29 0.18 -2.99
CA LEU A 47 7.62 -1.24 -3.12
C LEU A 47 6.39 -2.01 -3.58
N TYR A 48 6.50 -2.74 -4.67
CA TYR A 48 5.41 -3.53 -5.22
C TYR A 48 5.84 -4.98 -5.47
N GLY A 49 4.94 -5.92 -5.19
CA GLY A 49 4.96 -7.22 -5.85
C GLY A 49 4.39 -7.11 -7.28
N ARG A 50 4.56 -8.15 -8.10
CA ARG A 50 4.13 -8.15 -9.50
C ARG A 50 2.69 -7.67 -9.69
N HIS A 51 1.73 -8.31 -9.02
CA HIS A 51 0.30 -8.04 -9.23
C HIS A 51 -0.07 -6.58 -8.91
N MET A 52 0.41 -6.05 -7.79
CA MET A 52 0.18 -4.65 -7.44
C MET A 52 0.83 -3.69 -8.44
N TYR A 53 2.05 -4.01 -8.90
CA TYR A 53 2.70 -3.21 -9.92
C TYR A 53 1.88 -3.18 -11.22
N GLU A 54 1.38 -4.34 -11.69
CA GLU A 54 0.56 -4.44 -12.90
C GLU A 54 -0.71 -3.58 -12.80
N ILE A 55 -1.39 -3.59 -11.63
CA ILE A 55 -2.56 -2.74 -11.38
C ILE A 55 -2.20 -1.25 -11.44
N MET A 56 -1.19 -0.84 -10.68
CA MET A 56 -0.79 0.56 -10.58
C MET A 56 -0.26 1.12 -11.90
N ALA A 57 0.59 0.35 -12.58
CA ALA A 57 1.17 0.71 -13.88
C ALA A 57 0.16 0.66 -15.03
N GLY A 58 -0.93 -0.08 -14.90
CA GLY A 58 -2.01 -0.13 -15.89
C GLY A 58 -2.94 1.08 -15.85
N TYR A 59 -3.01 1.79 -14.75
CA TYR A 59 -3.96 2.89 -14.55
C TYR A 59 -3.30 4.27 -14.38
N TRP A 60 -2.43 4.42 -13.40
CA TRP A 60 -1.91 5.74 -12.97
C TRP A 60 -1.11 6.51 -14.02
N PRO A 61 -0.33 5.88 -14.93
CA PRO A 61 0.43 6.63 -15.93
C PRO A 61 -0.41 7.51 -16.85
N THR A 62 -1.67 7.15 -17.09
CA THR A 62 -2.57 7.82 -18.01
C THR A 62 -3.82 8.40 -17.35
N ALA A 63 -4.02 8.19 -16.06
CA ALA A 63 -5.22 8.61 -15.35
C ALA A 63 -5.46 10.12 -15.37
N ASP A 64 -4.42 10.93 -15.49
CA ASP A 64 -4.49 12.38 -15.63
C ASP A 64 -4.75 12.87 -17.08
N GLN A 65 -4.83 11.96 -18.05
CA GLN A 65 -5.11 12.27 -19.45
C GLN A 65 -6.62 12.24 -19.77
N ASP A 66 -7.42 11.66 -18.88
CA ASP A 66 -8.89 11.67 -19.02
C ASP A 66 -9.44 13.05 -18.62
N PRO A 67 -10.06 13.80 -19.56
CA PRO A 67 -10.63 15.11 -19.24
C PRO A 67 -11.76 15.08 -18.21
N SER A 68 -12.34 13.92 -17.98
CA SER A 68 -13.43 13.72 -17.01
C SER A 68 -12.93 13.22 -15.64
N ALA A 69 -11.64 12.96 -15.50
CA ALA A 69 -11.08 12.45 -14.25
C ALA A 69 -11.28 13.44 -13.08
N PRO A 70 -11.74 12.99 -11.92
CA PRO A 70 -11.80 13.82 -10.73
C PRO A 70 -10.41 14.42 -10.38
N GLY A 71 -10.40 15.64 -9.85
CA GLY A 71 -9.15 16.34 -9.51
C GLY A 71 -8.22 15.55 -8.61
N VAL A 72 -8.76 14.79 -7.66
CA VAL A 72 -7.97 13.92 -6.75
C VAL A 72 -7.28 12.77 -7.47
N ILE A 73 -7.86 12.26 -8.56
CA ILE A 73 -7.26 11.22 -9.42
C ILE A 73 -6.10 11.82 -10.23
N VAL A 74 -6.33 12.99 -10.85
CA VAL A 74 -5.28 13.71 -11.59
C VAL A 74 -4.10 14.02 -10.69
N GLU A 75 -4.37 14.50 -9.49
CA GLU A 75 -3.36 14.82 -8.49
C GLU A 75 -2.56 13.57 -8.06
N TYR A 76 -3.23 12.45 -7.76
CA TYR A 76 -2.53 11.20 -7.41
C TYR A 76 -1.63 10.71 -8.55
N ALA A 77 -2.11 10.75 -9.78
CA ALA A 77 -1.30 10.37 -10.95
C ALA A 77 -0.01 11.19 -11.03
N GLN A 78 -0.09 12.51 -10.77
CA GLN A 78 1.07 13.40 -10.74
C GLN A 78 2.03 13.12 -9.58
N ILE A 79 1.52 12.70 -8.43
CA ILE A 79 2.33 12.26 -7.27
C ILE A 79 3.01 10.93 -7.60
N TRP A 80 2.27 9.94 -8.11
CA TRP A 80 2.75 8.58 -8.32
C TRP A 80 3.84 8.48 -9.40
N LYS A 81 3.70 9.22 -10.51
CA LYS A 81 4.60 9.11 -11.68
C LYS A 81 6.08 9.30 -11.34
N PRO A 82 6.49 10.39 -10.65
CA PRO A 82 7.90 10.66 -10.37
C PRO A 82 8.50 9.80 -9.26
N VAL A 83 7.68 9.23 -8.36
CA VAL A 83 8.19 8.45 -7.24
C VAL A 83 8.95 7.20 -7.74
N PRO A 84 10.19 6.94 -7.29
CA PRO A 84 10.92 5.70 -7.60
C PRO A 84 10.19 4.47 -7.08
N LYS A 85 10.14 3.41 -7.91
CA LYS A 85 9.49 2.15 -7.56
C LYS A 85 10.47 0.99 -7.59
N VAL A 86 10.32 0.07 -6.64
CA VAL A 86 11.06 -1.20 -6.60
C VAL A 86 10.06 -2.33 -6.72
N VAL A 87 10.18 -3.11 -7.79
CA VAL A 87 9.25 -4.20 -8.10
C VAL A 87 9.92 -5.53 -7.85
N PHE A 88 9.32 -6.33 -6.98
CA PHE A 88 9.81 -7.67 -6.66
C PHE A 88 9.05 -8.72 -7.48
N SER A 89 9.73 -9.35 -8.43
CA SER A 89 9.15 -10.40 -9.26
C SER A 89 10.22 -11.30 -9.87
N SER A 90 9.96 -12.60 -9.89
CA SER A 90 10.76 -13.58 -10.62
C SER A 90 10.30 -13.79 -12.05
N THR A 91 9.09 -13.34 -12.42
CA THR A 91 8.43 -13.63 -13.69
C THR A 91 8.30 -12.45 -14.64
N LEU A 92 8.29 -11.21 -14.14
CA LEU A 92 8.32 -10.03 -15.00
C LEU A 92 9.65 -9.94 -15.74
N GLU A 93 9.60 -9.63 -17.02
CA GLU A 93 10.80 -9.43 -17.85
C GLU A 93 11.33 -8.01 -17.71
N LYS A 94 10.44 -7.02 -17.68
CA LYS A 94 10.77 -5.59 -17.59
C LYS A 94 9.75 -4.84 -16.75
N VAL A 95 10.13 -3.64 -16.34
CA VAL A 95 9.29 -2.64 -15.67
C VAL A 95 9.56 -1.26 -16.25
N ASP A 96 8.56 -0.38 -16.20
CA ASP A 96 8.59 1.00 -16.69
C ASP A 96 8.24 1.97 -15.54
N TRP A 97 8.00 3.23 -15.87
CA TRP A 97 7.45 4.23 -14.93
C TRP A 97 8.32 4.48 -13.70
N ASN A 98 9.59 4.81 -13.92
CA ASN A 98 10.58 5.06 -12.86
C ASN A 98 10.69 3.86 -11.88
N SER A 99 10.68 2.65 -12.43
CA SER A 99 10.71 1.40 -11.65
C SER A 99 12.00 0.63 -11.91
N ARG A 100 12.47 -0.12 -10.90
CA ARG A 100 13.54 -1.11 -11.06
C ARG A 100 13.05 -2.49 -10.60
N LEU A 101 13.41 -3.52 -11.35
CA LEU A 101 13.04 -4.90 -11.08
C LEU A 101 14.10 -5.59 -10.21
N ILE A 102 13.65 -6.25 -9.15
CA ILE A 102 14.47 -7.07 -8.26
C ILE A 102 13.97 -8.52 -8.32
N ARG A 103 14.91 -9.44 -8.58
CA ARG A 103 14.65 -10.88 -8.67
C ARG A 103 15.17 -11.67 -7.48
N GLY A 104 15.63 -10.98 -6.45
CA GLY A 104 16.27 -11.59 -5.28
C GLY A 104 15.42 -11.52 -4.01
N ASP A 105 16.11 -11.65 -2.88
CA ASP A 105 15.53 -11.60 -1.54
C ASP A 105 14.98 -10.21 -1.23
N ALA A 106 13.65 -10.13 -1.11
CA ALA A 106 12.95 -8.87 -0.81
C ALA A 106 13.28 -8.36 0.60
N VAL A 107 13.45 -9.24 1.57
CA VAL A 107 13.75 -8.87 2.97
C VAL A 107 15.12 -8.18 3.04
N ALA A 108 16.15 -8.80 2.44
CA ALA A 108 17.49 -8.24 2.40
C ALA A 108 17.54 -6.89 1.66
N GLU A 109 16.87 -6.79 0.51
CA GLU A 109 16.84 -5.55 -0.27
C GLU A 109 16.12 -4.42 0.47
N VAL A 110 14.98 -4.70 1.10
CA VAL A 110 14.22 -3.70 1.86
C VAL A 110 15.00 -3.26 3.10
N ALA A 111 15.67 -4.17 3.81
CA ALA A 111 16.55 -3.81 4.94
C ALA A 111 17.67 -2.86 4.48
N ARG A 112 18.28 -3.13 3.31
CA ARG A 112 19.29 -2.26 2.70
C ARG A 112 18.72 -0.88 2.34
N LEU A 113 17.52 -0.82 1.74
CA LEU A 113 16.85 0.43 1.40
C LEU A 113 16.52 1.28 2.63
N LYS A 114 16.03 0.68 3.69
CA LYS A 114 15.75 1.37 4.97
C LYS A 114 17.00 2.02 5.58
N ALA A 115 18.16 1.39 5.41
CA ALA A 115 19.44 1.88 5.94
C ALA A 115 20.06 3.01 5.09
N GLN A 116 19.62 3.20 3.85
CA GLN A 116 20.13 4.25 2.97
C GLN A 116 19.60 5.64 3.35
N PRO A 117 20.37 6.71 3.09
CA PRO A 117 19.84 8.07 3.10
C PRO A 117 18.65 8.19 2.13
N GLY A 118 17.65 8.95 2.49
CA GLY A 118 16.46 9.16 1.66
C GLY A 118 15.48 10.10 2.35
N GLY A 119 14.25 10.15 1.84
CA GLY A 119 13.16 10.87 2.45
C GLY A 119 12.64 10.21 3.73
N GLU A 120 11.38 10.48 4.08
CA GLU A 120 10.82 10.06 5.36
C GLU A 120 10.36 8.61 5.36
N ALA A 121 9.73 8.14 4.28
CA ALA A 121 9.08 6.85 4.26
C ALA A 121 9.18 6.10 2.92
N ILE A 122 9.12 4.78 3.04
CA ILE A 122 8.98 3.81 1.94
C ILE A 122 7.57 3.21 2.04
N GLY A 123 6.79 3.28 0.96
CA GLY A 123 5.47 2.67 0.89
C GLY A 123 5.51 1.24 0.39
N VAL A 124 4.72 0.36 1.00
CA VAL A 124 4.56 -1.03 0.52
C VAL A 124 3.15 -1.23 -0.02
N GLY A 125 3.05 -1.70 -1.27
CA GLY A 125 1.81 -2.12 -1.89
C GLY A 125 1.78 -3.61 -2.20
N GLY A 126 0.64 -4.23 -1.91
CA GLY A 126 0.37 -5.65 -2.19
C GLY A 126 0.61 -6.58 -1.00
N LEU A 127 -0.38 -7.45 -0.79
CA LEU A 127 -0.49 -8.30 0.40
C LEU A 127 0.70 -9.24 0.61
N LEU A 128 1.13 -9.95 -0.44
CA LEU A 128 2.19 -10.97 -0.29
C LEU A 128 3.52 -10.34 0.14
N LEU A 129 3.89 -9.23 -0.49
CA LEU A 129 5.11 -8.51 -0.14
C LEU A 129 5.01 -7.95 1.27
N ALA A 130 3.89 -7.31 1.62
CA ALA A 130 3.65 -6.76 2.95
C ALA A 130 3.70 -7.86 4.03
N SER A 131 3.08 -9.03 3.80
CA SER A 131 3.11 -10.16 4.73
C SER A 131 4.51 -10.71 4.94
N THR A 132 5.32 -10.81 3.88
CA THR A 132 6.73 -11.22 3.96
C THR A 132 7.53 -10.24 4.82
N LEU A 133 7.38 -8.95 4.57
CA LEU A 133 8.09 -7.90 5.31
C LEU A 133 7.61 -7.75 6.76
N ALA A 134 6.30 -7.96 7.01
CA ALA A 134 5.73 -8.02 8.36
C ALA A 134 6.30 -9.20 9.17
N SER A 135 6.37 -10.38 8.56
CA SER A 135 6.96 -11.58 9.19
C SER A 135 8.44 -11.41 9.51
N ALA A 136 9.16 -10.61 8.73
CA ALA A 136 10.55 -10.23 8.96
C ALA A 136 10.74 -9.06 9.95
N GLY A 137 9.64 -8.49 10.50
CA GLY A 137 9.70 -7.37 11.43
C GLY A 137 10.17 -6.04 10.81
N LEU A 138 10.05 -5.87 9.49
CA LEU A 138 10.58 -4.71 8.80
C LEU A 138 9.58 -3.54 8.70
N ILE A 139 8.28 -3.79 8.86
CA ILE A 139 7.24 -2.74 8.78
C ILE A 139 7.24 -1.94 10.08
N ASP A 140 7.38 -0.62 9.97
CA ASP A 140 7.41 0.31 11.09
C ASP A 140 6.03 0.92 11.40
N GLU A 141 5.15 0.98 10.39
CA GLU A 141 3.82 1.58 10.52
C GLU A 141 2.81 0.87 9.64
N TYR A 142 1.63 0.60 10.20
CA TYR A 142 0.45 0.05 9.52
C TYR A 142 -0.64 1.12 9.49
N ARG A 143 -1.18 1.41 8.29
CA ARG A 143 -2.32 2.30 8.05
C ARG A 143 -3.46 1.45 7.52
N LEU A 144 -4.38 1.07 8.40
CA LEU A 144 -5.48 0.15 8.13
C LEU A 144 -6.79 0.92 8.02
N TYR A 145 -7.39 0.93 6.83
CA TYR A 145 -8.64 1.63 6.54
C TYR A 145 -9.79 0.64 6.55
N TYR A 146 -10.53 0.59 7.63
CA TYR A 146 -11.70 -0.28 7.76
C TYR A 146 -12.92 0.38 7.11
N VAL A 147 -13.33 -0.17 5.97
CA VAL A 147 -14.56 0.21 5.27
C VAL A 147 -15.74 -0.44 6.00
N PRO A 148 -16.87 0.28 6.25
CA PRO A 148 -17.99 -0.23 7.03
C PRO A 148 -18.86 -1.23 6.24
N ILE A 149 -18.26 -2.36 5.84
CA ILE A 149 -18.89 -3.44 5.09
C ILE A 149 -18.41 -4.81 5.61
N PHE A 150 -19.25 -5.81 5.54
CA PHE A 150 -18.89 -7.22 5.62
C PHE A 150 -18.92 -7.85 4.24
N LEU A 151 -17.84 -8.48 3.82
CA LEU A 151 -17.77 -9.20 2.54
C LEU A 151 -18.15 -10.67 2.66
N GLY A 152 -18.03 -11.26 3.86
CA GLY A 152 -18.37 -12.65 4.14
C GLY A 152 -17.39 -13.67 3.57
N SER A 153 -16.75 -13.35 2.45
CA SER A 153 -15.73 -14.20 1.80
C SER A 153 -14.82 -13.36 0.91
N GLY A 154 -13.63 -13.88 0.61
CA GLY A 154 -12.67 -13.18 -0.22
C GLY A 154 -11.23 -13.45 0.18
N LYS A 155 -10.33 -12.54 -0.15
CA LYS A 155 -8.92 -12.64 0.19
C LYS A 155 -8.67 -12.00 1.54
N ALA A 156 -8.45 -12.83 2.56
CA ALA A 156 -8.20 -12.37 3.92
C ALA A 156 -6.87 -11.60 3.99
N ALA A 157 -6.93 -10.41 4.62
CA ALA A 157 -5.73 -9.66 4.98
C ALA A 157 -4.90 -10.46 5.99
N PHE A 158 -3.63 -10.33 5.98
CA PHE A 158 -2.72 -10.91 6.99
C PHE A 158 -2.73 -12.43 7.13
N SER A 159 -3.46 -13.19 6.29
CA SER A 159 -3.47 -14.66 6.31
C SER A 159 -2.09 -15.29 6.06
N GLN A 160 -1.16 -14.54 5.50
CA GLN A 160 0.20 -14.96 5.19
C GLN A 160 1.22 -14.56 6.27
N ILE A 161 0.82 -13.87 7.32
CA ILE A 161 1.70 -13.54 8.45
C ILE A 161 1.92 -14.80 9.29
N GLN A 162 3.17 -15.24 9.41
CA GLN A 162 3.53 -16.48 10.08
C GLN A 162 3.66 -16.35 11.60
N ASN A 163 3.99 -15.15 12.08
CA ASN A 163 4.21 -14.88 13.50
C ASN A 163 3.28 -13.76 13.97
N SER A 164 2.84 -13.83 15.23
CA SER A 164 2.06 -12.73 15.80
C SER A 164 2.88 -11.45 15.88
N VAL A 165 2.30 -10.36 15.39
CA VAL A 165 2.87 -9.01 15.49
C VAL A 165 2.00 -8.21 16.46
N ARG A 166 2.55 -7.85 17.62
CA ARG A 166 1.83 -7.00 18.57
C ARG A 166 1.91 -5.55 18.12
N LEU A 167 0.78 -4.89 17.98
CA LEU A 167 0.67 -3.52 17.54
C LEU A 167 0.15 -2.64 18.69
N LYS A 168 0.59 -1.38 18.70
CA LYS A 168 0.01 -0.32 19.51
C LYS A 168 -0.65 0.72 18.61
N PRO A 169 -1.87 1.19 18.90
CA PRO A 169 -2.49 2.26 18.16
C PRO A 169 -1.69 3.56 18.34
N VAL A 170 -1.55 4.31 17.25
CA VAL A 170 -0.90 5.63 17.21
C VAL A 170 -1.95 6.69 16.97
N GLU A 171 -2.93 6.38 16.11
CA GLU A 171 -3.97 7.30 15.70
C GLU A 171 -5.20 6.52 15.25
N THR A 172 -6.37 7.10 15.45
CA THR A 172 -7.63 6.68 14.84
C THR A 172 -8.33 7.90 14.26
N HIS A 173 -8.89 7.74 13.05
CA HIS A 173 -9.66 8.79 12.39
C HIS A 173 -10.87 8.17 11.68
N THR A 174 -12.02 8.84 11.75
CA THR A 174 -13.23 8.42 11.05
C THR A 174 -13.55 9.44 9.96
N PHE A 175 -13.61 8.98 8.72
CA PHE A 175 -13.97 9.79 7.55
C PHE A 175 -15.48 9.93 7.40
N SER A 176 -15.94 10.90 6.60
CA SER A 176 -17.36 11.13 6.33
C SER A 176 -18.07 9.95 5.67
N SER A 177 -17.33 9.12 4.90
CA SER A 177 -17.79 7.84 4.36
C SER A 177 -18.09 6.77 5.40
N GLY A 178 -17.70 6.99 6.67
CA GLY A 178 -17.73 5.98 7.71
C GLY A 178 -16.50 5.06 7.74
N THR A 179 -15.57 5.20 6.80
CA THR A 179 -14.29 4.49 6.83
C THR A 179 -13.48 4.93 8.05
N VAL A 180 -12.88 3.96 8.76
CA VAL A 180 -12.08 4.22 9.95
C VAL A 180 -10.62 3.89 9.65
N LEU A 181 -9.75 4.88 9.76
CA LEU A 181 -8.30 4.68 9.82
C LEU A 181 -7.91 4.21 11.23
N LEU A 182 -7.20 3.09 11.27
CA LEU A 182 -6.43 2.66 12.43
C LEU A 182 -4.94 2.67 12.06
N ARG A 183 -4.21 3.65 12.56
CA ARG A 183 -2.77 3.75 12.40
C ARG A 183 -2.08 3.10 13.59
N CYS A 184 -1.20 2.15 13.33
CA CYS A 184 -0.52 1.37 14.36
C CYS A 184 0.99 1.29 14.10
N ALA A 185 1.74 1.11 15.17
CA ALA A 185 3.15 0.76 15.12
C ALA A 185 3.41 -0.57 15.85
N PRO A 186 4.38 -1.38 15.40
CA PRO A 186 4.79 -2.56 16.13
C PRO A 186 5.28 -2.21 17.53
N VAL A 187 4.95 -3.06 18.50
CA VAL A 187 5.53 -2.99 19.84
C VAL A 187 6.87 -3.72 19.79
N THR A 188 7.96 -2.95 19.94
CA THR A 188 9.29 -3.53 20.10
C THR A 188 9.36 -4.29 21.43
N PRO A 189 9.90 -5.51 21.45
CA PRO A 189 10.06 -6.29 22.69
C PRO A 189 10.88 -5.54 23.73
#